data_0b7e786eeaea43fe90a8f3f0c22ee4da
#
_entry.id   0b7e786eeaea43fe90a8f3f0c22ee4da
#
_cell.length_a   1.000
_cell.length_b   1.000
_cell.length_c   1.000
_cell.angle_alpha   90.00
_cell.angle_beta   90.00
_cell.angle_gamma   90.00
#
_symmetry.space_group_name_H-M   'P 1'
#
loop_
_entity.id
_entity.type
_entity.pdbx_description
1 polymer ?
#
loop_
_entity_poly.entity_id
_entity_poly.type
_entity_poly.pdbx_seq_one_letter_code
_entity_poly.pdbx_strand_id
1 'polypeptide(L)'
;MVSSAAFESLDPQKIVRCLEGTRVDVLGQLRRWIDEENGGDSTTPNAPVFWINGSAGTGKTMLAYTFADECRRRGIPVTSFFCSRYFAERSNPNLIFTSIAHHLAQTFPSFGVRLAEVLRSNPHLASASVPYQLEELIINPLRSTHDSFRLCLIVTDALDECKDEGTTSIILSSLSRYVSEISPLKILVTSRLEQSITSVFASRSGHLNAASQRLVLHELELGVV
;
A
#
# COMPACT_ATOMS: atom_id res chain seq x y z
N MET A 1 14.15 -9.88 -4.32
CA MET A 1 13.03 -9.97 -3.37
C MET A 1 13.53 -9.59 -2.00
N VAL A 2 12.78 -8.77 -1.28
CA VAL A 2 13.18 -8.30 0.05
C VAL A 2 12.19 -8.84 1.08
N SER A 3 12.45 -10.04 1.57
CA SER A 3 11.65 -10.62 2.64
C SER A 3 11.70 -9.76 3.92
N SER A 4 12.80 -9.02 4.13
CA SER A 4 12.98 -8.14 5.30
C SER A 4 12.06 -6.91 5.32
N ALA A 5 11.42 -6.57 4.22
CA ALA A 5 10.46 -5.45 4.13
C ALA A 5 9.00 -5.91 4.30
N ALA A 6 8.75 -7.22 4.33
CA ALA A 6 7.43 -7.76 4.56
C ALA A 6 7.02 -7.67 6.03
N PHE A 7 5.71 -7.63 6.27
CA PHE A 7 5.13 -7.61 7.61
C PHE A 7 5.65 -8.75 8.50
N GLU A 8 5.77 -9.97 7.94
CA GLU A 8 6.20 -11.17 8.66
C GLU A 8 7.66 -11.14 9.10
N SER A 9 8.50 -10.38 8.41
CA SER A 9 9.92 -10.28 8.71
C SER A 9 10.26 -9.16 9.69
N LEU A 10 9.28 -8.32 10.01
CA LEU A 10 9.45 -7.30 11.04
C LEU A 10 9.46 -7.99 12.41
N ASP A 11 10.51 -7.76 13.18
CA ASP A 11 10.62 -8.30 14.53
C ASP A 11 9.44 -7.82 15.40
N PRO A 12 8.52 -8.72 15.83
CA PRO A 12 7.34 -8.33 16.61
C PRO A 12 7.69 -7.65 17.93
N GLN A 13 8.92 -7.86 18.45
CA GLN A 13 9.39 -7.24 19.69
C GLN A 13 9.84 -5.78 19.48
N LYS A 14 10.16 -5.40 18.23
CA LYS A 14 10.62 -4.05 17.87
C LYS A 14 9.51 -3.14 17.38
N ILE A 15 8.36 -3.70 17.00
CA ILE A 15 7.23 -2.91 16.51
C ILE A 15 6.24 -2.74 17.65
N VAL A 16 6.13 -1.50 18.10
CA VAL A 16 5.14 -1.09 19.09
C VAL A 16 3.79 -0.99 18.38
N ARG A 17 2.80 -1.77 18.82
CA ARG A 17 1.40 -1.60 18.42
C ARG A 17 0.80 -0.37 19.09
N CYS A 18 -0.28 0.17 18.52
CA CYS A 18 -1.08 1.17 19.22
C CYS A 18 -1.49 0.62 20.60
N LEU A 19 -1.33 1.43 21.63
CA LEU A 19 -1.84 1.08 22.94
C LEU A 19 -3.35 0.91 22.85
N GLU A 20 -3.87 -0.06 23.59
CA GLU A 20 -5.32 -0.32 23.64
C GLU A 20 -6.07 0.96 24.06
N GLY A 21 -7.14 1.28 23.35
CA GLY A 21 -7.90 2.51 23.56
C GLY A 21 -7.31 3.77 22.92
N THR A 22 -6.12 3.72 22.29
CA THR A 22 -5.57 4.87 21.54
C THR A 22 -5.88 4.76 20.06
N ARG A 23 -5.98 5.91 19.37
CA ARG A 23 -6.22 5.96 17.90
C ARG A 23 -7.51 5.23 17.44
N VAL A 24 -8.50 5.09 18.33
CA VAL A 24 -9.76 4.35 18.08
C VAL A 24 -10.49 4.90 16.87
N ASP A 25 -10.59 6.22 16.74
CA ASP A 25 -11.29 6.86 15.61
C ASP A 25 -10.59 6.60 14.27
N VAL A 26 -9.26 6.66 14.27
CA VAL A 26 -8.45 6.39 13.07
C VAL A 26 -8.60 4.93 12.63
N LEU A 27 -8.45 4.00 13.56
CA LEU A 27 -8.65 2.57 13.30
C LEU A 27 -10.10 2.29 12.89
N GLY A 28 -11.07 3.00 13.46
CA GLY A 28 -12.47 2.94 13.05
C GLY A 28 -12.70 3.41 11.62
N GLN A 29 -12.01 4.46 11.16
CA GLN A 29 -12.06 4.91 9.77
C GLN A 29 -11.44 3.87 8.83
N LEU A 30 -10.30 3.29 9.18
CA LEU A 30 -9.64 2.26 8.39
C LEU A 30 -10.48 0.98 8.29
N ARG A 31 -11.20 0.59 9.39
CA ARG A 31 -12.13 -0.54 9.37
C ARG A 31 -13.28 -0.28 8.41
N ARG A 32 -13.93 0.87 8.48
CA ARG A 32 -14.99 1.23 7.52
C ARG A 32 -14.48 1.18 6.09
N TRP A 33 -13.33 1.79 5.83
CA TRP A 33 -12.73 1.81 4.50
C TRP A 33 -12.42 0.41 3.95
N ILE A 34 -11.88 -0.51 4.76
CA ILE A 34 -11.58 -1.88 4.29
C ILE A 34 -12.84 -2.70 4.05
N ASP A 35 -13.92 -2.42 4.80
CA ASP A 35 -15.18 -3.13 4.73
C ASP A 35 -16.14 -2.55 3.67
N GLU A 36 -15.84 -1.38 3.10
CA GLU A 36 -16.60 -0.81 1.97
C GLU A 36 -16.48 -1.74 0.76
N GLU A 37 -17.59 -2.38 0.39
CA GLU A 37 -17.65 -3.21 -0.82
C GLU A 37 -17.67 -2.36 -2.09
N ASN A 38 -17.13 -2.91 -3.19
CA ASN A 38 -17.19 -2.30 -4.51
C ASN A 38 -18.66 -2.29 -4.99
N GLY A 39 -19.40 -1.20 -4.77
CA GLY A 39 -20.77 -1.06 -5.26
C GLY A 39 -21.89 -0.92 -4.23
N GLY A 40 -21.57 -0.78 -2.95
CA GLY A 40 -22.56 -0.44 -1.92
C GLY A 40 -23.08 0.99 -2.07
N ASP A 41 -24.35 1.24 -1.64
CA ASP A 41 -25.07 2.52 -1.66
C ASP A 41 -24.48 3.55 -0.67
N SER A 42 -23.16 3.65 -0.64
CA SER A 42 -22.41 4.55 0.23
C SER A 42 -22.24 5.91 -0.49
N THR A 43 -22.62 6.97 0.17
CA THR A 43 -22.42 8.35 -0.27
C THR A 43 -20.95 8.77 -0.37
N THR A 44 -20.03 7.90 0.05
CA THR A 44 -18.59 8.05 -0.08
C THR A 44 -18.07 7.20 -1.24
N PRO A 45 -17.25 7.75 -2.16
CA PRO A 45 -16.64 6.97 -3.22
C PRO A 45 -15.85 5.82 -2.63
N ASN A 46 -16.03 4.60 -3.13
CA ASN A 46 -15.19 3.45 -2.77
C ASN A 46 -13.75 3.71 -3.24
N ALA A 47 -12.98 4.36 -2.38
CA ALA A 47 -11.60 4.71 -2.67
C ALA A 47 -10.70 3.49 -2.43
N PRO A 48 -10.02 2.94 -3.46
CA PRO A 48 -9.12 1.82 -3.29
C PRO A 48 -7.83 2.17 -2.55
N VAL A 49 -7.54 3.45 -2.38
CA VAL A 49 -6.33 3.93 -1.70
C VAL A 49 -6.70 4.70 -0.44
N PHE A 50 -5.98 4.44 0.64
CA PHE A 50 -6.04 5.25 1.86
C PHE A 50 -4.65 5.81 2.16
N TRP A 51 -4.53 7.13 2.27
CA TRP A 51 -3.26 7.79 2.56
C TRP A 51 -3.25 8.41 3.95
N ILE A 52 -2.41 7.87 4.84
CA ILE A 52 -2.14 8.44 6.16
C ILE A 52 -0.86 9.26 6.08
N ASN A 53 -0.96 10.55 6.35
CA ASN A 53 0.19 11.43 6.38
C ASN A 53 0.32 12.16 7.73
N GLY A 54 1.51 12.68 7.99
CA GLY A 54 1.80 13.41 9.22
C GLY A 54 3.29 13.55 9.50
N SER A 55 3.64 14.36 10.46
CA SER A 55 5.02 14.61 10.88
C SER A 55 5.75 13.34 11.34
N ALA A 56 7.08 13.41 11.48
CA ALA A 56 7.84 12.34 12.10
C ALA A 56 7.37 12.08 13.54
N GLY A 57 7.33 10.82 13.96
CA GLY A 57 6.95 10.45 15.33
C GLY A 57 5.44 10.41 15.61
N THR A 58 4.55 10.73 14.65
CA THR A 58 3.10 10.71 14.85
C THR A 58 2.48 9.31 14.90
N GLY A 59 3.27 8.24 14.81
CA GLY A 59 2.81 6.86 14.94
C GLY A 59 2.23 6.24 13.67
N LYS A 60 2.52 6.77 12.47
CA LYS A 60 2.03 6.22 11.18
C LYS A 60 2.35 4.74 11.00
N THR A 61 3.61 4.36 11.19
CA THR A 61 4.06 2.96 11.10
C THR A 61 3.35 2.06 12.11
N MET A 62 3.18 2.55 13.33
CA MET A 62 2.45 1.84 14.38
C MET A 62 0.98 1.59 14.00
N LEU A 63 0.32 2.60 13.42
CA LEU A 63 -1.04 2.48 12.89
C LEU A 63 -1.11 1.48 11.73
N ALA A 64 -0.23 1.60 10.76
CA ALA A 64 -0.18 0.71 9.60
C ALA A 64 0.03 -0.75 10.04
N TYR A 65 0.96 -0.98 10.97
CA TYR A 65 1.21 -2.31 11.52
C TYR A 65 0.01 -2.85 12.30
N THR A 66 -0.58 -2.05 13.20
CA THR A 66 -1.74 -2.45 14.00
C THR A 66 -2.92 -2.82 13.11
N PHE A 67 -3.19 -2.02 12.08
CA PHE A 67 -4.28 -2.28 11.14
C PHE A 67 -4.02 -3.51 10.27
N ALA A 68 -2.78 -3.69 9.78
CA ALA A 68 -2.38 -4.88 9.02
C ALA A 68 -2.57 -6.16 9.85
N ASP A 69 -2.15 -6.15 11.12
CA ASP A 69 -2.33 -7.27 12.05
C ASP A 69 -3.81 -7.55 12.33
N GLU A 70 -4.63 -6.51 12.47
CA GLU A 70 -6.07 -6.66 12.62
C GLU A 70 -6.72 -7.29 11.38
N CYS A 71 -6.38 -6.83 10.18
CA CYS A 71 -6.88 -7.40 8.93
C CYS A 71 -6.53 -8.89 8.82
N ARG A 72 -5.29 -9.28 9.15
CA ARG A 72 -4.88 -10.69 9.16
C ARG A 72 -5.68 -11.53 10.14
N ARG A 73 -5.91 -11.04 11.36
CA ARG A 73 -6.75 -11.74 12.36
C ARG A 73 -8.19 -11.89 11.90
N ARG A 74 -8.67 -11.00 11.04
CA ARG A 74 -10.00 -11.07 10.40
C ARG A 74 -10.02 -11.98 9.16
N GLY A 75 -8.89 -12.59 8.78
CA GLY A 75 -8.77 -13.45 7.61
C GLY A 75 -8.65 -12.68 6.28
N ILE A 76 -8.41 -11.36 6.32
CA ILE A 76 -8.11 -10.55 5.14
C ILE A 76 -6.63 -10.72 4.82
N PRO A 77 -6.26 -11.21 3.62
CA PRO A 77 -4.87 -11.28 3.20
C PRO A 77 -4.20 -9.91 3.22
N VAL A 78 -2.97 -9.87 3.70
CA VAL A 78 -2.16 -8.64 3.75
C VAL A 78 -0.82 -8.90 3.10
N THR A 79 -0.45 -8.05 2.16
CA THR A 79 0.92 -7.93 1.67
C THR A 79 1.46 -6.55 2.03
N SER A 80 2.77 -6.43 2.21
CA SER A 80 3.32 -5.16 2.69
C SER A 80 4.74 -4.93 2.21
N PHE A 81 5.09 -3.63 2.15
CA PHE A 81 6.46 -3.14 2.02
C PHE A 81 6.67 -1.98 3.00
N PHE A 82 7.51 -2.21 4.01
CA PHE A 82 7.87 -1.20 4.99
C PHE A 82 9.19 -0.56 4.57
N CYS A 83 9.10 0.65 4.02
CA CYS A 83 10.28 1.42 3.62
C CYS A 83 11.14 1.79 4.83
N SER A 84 12.45 1.90 4.61
CA SER A 84 13.37 2.39 5.63
C SER A 84 14.67 2.87 5.00
N ARG A 85 15.02 4.13 5.25
CA ARG A 85 16.26 4.75 4.77
C ARG A 85 17.54 4.11 5.33
N TYR A 86 17.41 3.38 6.44
CA TYR A 86 18.57 2.74 7.11
C TYR A 86 18.96 1.41 6.47
N PHE A 87 18.12 0.82 5.64
CA PHE A 87 18.37 -0.46 4.98
C PHE A 87 18.32 -0.31 3.47
N ALA A 88 19.43 -0.63 2.79
CA ALA A 88 19.58 -0.45 1.35
C ALA A 88 18.45 -1.10 0.53
N GLU A 89 18.02 -2.30 0.93
CA GLU A 89 16.92 -3.02 0.26
C GLU A 89 15.57 -2.36 0.51
N ARG A 90 15.31 -1.88 1.73
CA ARG A 90 14.04 -1.25 2.10
C ARG A 90 13.93 0.22 1.66
N SER A 91 15.05 0.83 1.29
CA SER A 91 15.07 2.17 0.70
C SER A 91 15.04 2.17 -0.84
N ASN A 92 15.11 0.99 -1.46
CA ASN A 92 15.11 0.86 -2.91
C ASN A 92 13.67 0.76 -3.45
N PRO A 93 13.15 1.79 -4.12
CA PRO A 93 11.77 1.83 -4.62
C PRO A 93 11.52 0.78 -5.73
N ASN A 94 12.56 0.33 -6.45
CA ASN A 94 12.41 -0.72 -7.47
C ASN A 94 12.07 -2.10 -6.88
N LEU A 95 12.18 -2.28 -5.57
CA LEU A 95 11.86 -3.54 -4.89
C LEU A 95 10.43 -3.58 -4.35
N ILE A 96 9.68 -2.48 -4.38
CA ILE A 96 8.32 -2.40 -3.85
C ILE A 96 7.40 -3.36 -4.62
N PHE A 97 7.25 -3.16 -5.93
CA PHE A 97 6.31 -3.96 -6.72
C PHE A 97 6.75 -5.41 -6.91
N THR A 98 8.05 -5.67 -6.99
CA THR A 98 8.57 -7.04 -7.04
C THR A 98 8.30 -7.81 -5.76
N SER A 99 8.41 -7.16 -4.60
CA SER A 99 8.09 -7.78 -3.30
C SER A 99 6.59 -7.99 -3.14
N ILE A 100 5.76 -7.00 -3.48
CA ILE A 100 4.31 -7.10 -3.44
C ILE A 100 3.82 -8.24 -4.36
N ALA A 101 4.28 -8.28 -5.61
CA ALA A 101 3.91 -9.33 -6.56
C ALA A 101 4.29 -10.74 -6.06
N HIS A 102 5.44 -10.88 -5.43
CA HIS A 102 5.86 -12.14 -4.82
C HIS A 102 4.91 -12.59 -3.70
N HIS A 103 4.54 -11.70 -2.78
CA HIS A 103 3.63 -12.04 -1.70
C HIS A 103 2.21 -12.33 -2.22
N LEU A 104 1.74 -11.58 -3.24
CA LEU A 104 0.48 -11.88 -3.90
C LEU A 104 0.49 -13.28 -4.53
N ALA A 105 1.60 -13.67 -5.17
CA ALA A 105 1.74 -14.99 -5.76
C ALA A 105 1.75 -16.13 -4.73
N GLN A 106 2.27 -15.89 -3.54
CA GLN A 106 2.21 -16.85 -2.43
C GLN A 106 0.79 -16.97 -1.86
N THR A 107 0.06 -15.86 -1.82
CA THR A 107 -1.28 -15.80 -1.23
C THR A 107 -2.36 -16.29 -2.19
N PHE A 108 -2.22 -16.02 -3.49
CA PHE A 108 -3.20 -16.32 -4.53
C PHE A 108 -2.58 -17.21 -5.62
N PRO A 109 -2.81 -18.54 -5.59
CA PRO A 109 -2.19 -19.49 -6.52
C PRO A 109 -2.44 -19.18 -7.99
N SER A 110 -3.65 -18.75 -8.37
CA SER A 110 -3.99 -18.35 -9.74
C SER A 110 -3.14 -17.19 -10.24
N PHE A 111 -2.97 -16.16 -9.40
CA PHE A 111 -2.07 -15.04 -9.66
C PHE A 111 -0.61 -15.50 -9.79
N GLY A 112 -0.17 -16.42 -8.91
CA GLY A 112 1.17 -16.97 -8.94
C GLY A 112 1.49 -17.71 -10.26
N VAL A 113 0.52 -18.45 -10.81
CA VAL A 113 0.66 -19.11 -12.12
C VAL A 113 0.85 -18.07 -13.23
N ARG A 114 0.01 -17.03 -13.27
CA ARG A 114 0.12 -15.94 -14.26
C ARG A 114 1.41 -15.15 -14.15
N LEU A 115 1.80 -14.81 -12.92
CA LEU A 115 3.08 -14.14 -12.68
C LEU A 115 4.26 -14.96 -13.14
N ALA A 116 4.23 -16.28 -12.94
CA ALA A 116 5.29 -17.18 -13.42
C ALA A 116 5.37 -17.23 -14.94
N GLU A 117 4.25 -17.16 -15.66
CA GLU A 117 4.22 -17.07 -17.13
C GLU A 117 4.86 -15.76 -17.60
N VAL A 118 4.49 -14.64 -17.00
CA VAL A 118 5.06 -13.31 -17.29
C VAL A 118 6.57 -13.30 -17.08
N LEU A 119 7.05 -13.83 -15.95
CA LEU A 119 8.48 -13.87 -15.62
C LEU A 119 9.28 -14.79 -16.53
N ARG A 120 8.69 -15.89 -17.03
CA ARG A 120 9.34 -16.76 -18.04
C ARG A 120 9.50 -16.05 -19.37
N SER A 121 8.50 -15.25 -19.76
CA SER A 121 8.52 -14.49 -21.02
C SER A 121 9.46 -13.28 -20.93
N ASN A 122 9.63 -12.71 -19.76
CA ASN A 122 10.46 -11.52 -19.55
C ASN A 122 11.28 -11.61 -18.24
N PRO A 123 12.43 -12.30 -18.23
CA PRO A 123 13.25 -12.52 -17.04
C PRO A 123 13.84 -11.24 -16.43
N HIS A 124 13.89 -10.14 -17.17
CA HIS A 124 14.49 -8.86 -16.76
C HIS A 124 13.52 -7.90 -16.06
N LEU A 125 12.27 -8.31 -15.84
CA LEU A 125 11.26 -7.45 -15.20
C LEU A 125 11.66 -6.93 -13.82
N ALA A 126 12.40 -7.71 -13.05
CA ALA A 126 12.86 -7.28 -11.73
C ALA A 126 13.80 -6.04 -11.77
N SER A 127 14.46 -5.80 -12.90
CA SER A 127 15.32 -4.62 -13.13
C SER A 127 14.70 -3.59 -14.08
N ALA A 128 13.45 -3.76 -14.47
CA ALA A 128 12.73 -2.83 -15.32
C ALA A 128 12.34 -1.55 -14.56
N SER A 129 11.87 -0.55 -15.30
CA SER A 129 11.34 0.68 -14.70
C SER A 129 10.13 0.39 -13.81
N VAL A 130 9.95 1.19 -12.75
CA VAL A 130 8.87 1.05 -11.78
C VAL A 130 7.46 1.00 -12.43
N PRO A 131 7.10 1.86 -13.40
CA PRO A 131 5.82 1.77 -14.08
C PRO A 131 5.61 0.44 -14.80
N TYR A 132 6.65 -0.07 -15.46
CA TYR A 132 6.60 -1.33 -16.18
C TYR A 132 6.51 -2.53 -15.23
N GLN A 133 7.18 -2.45 -14.06
CA GLN A 133 7.03 -3.45 -13.01
C GLN A 133 5.59 -3.51 -12.49
N LEU A 134 4.96 -2.37 -12.21
CA LEU A 134 3.57 -2.34 -11.75
C LEU A 134 2.64 -2.98 -12.77
N GLU A 135 2.76 -2.59 -14.03
CA GLU A 135 1.92 -3.11 -15.11
C GLU A 135 2.07 -4.61 -15.29
N GLU A 136 3.31 -5.08 -15.47
CA GLU A 136 3.58 -6.48 -15.83
C GLU A 136 3.54 -7.46 -14.65
N LEU A 137 3.95 -7.02 -13.44
CA LEU A 137 4.02 -7.91 -12.28
C LEU A 137 2.72 -7.92 -11.46
N ILE A 138 1.90 -6.88 -11.55
CA ILE A 138 0.69 -6.76 -10.72
C ILE A 138 -0.56 -6.63 -11.58
N ILE A 139 -0.65 -5.61 -12.45
CA ILE A 139 -1.89 -5.29 -13.15
C ILE A 139 -2.29 -6.37 -14.14
N ASN A 140 -1.37 -6.80 -15.02
CA ASN A 140 -1.68 -7.80 -16.04
C ASN A 140 -2.02 -9.17 -15.44
N PRO A 141 -1.29 -9.72 -14.44
CA PRO A 141 -1.72 -10.92 -13.73
C PRO A 141 -3.07 -10.75 -13.02
N LEU A 142 -3.32 -9.59 -12.40
CA LEU A 142 -4.58 -9.30 -11.71
C LEU A 142 -5.78 -9.32 -12.68
N ARG A 143 -5.67 -8.65 -13.83
CA ARG A 143 -6.71 -8.65 -14.90
C ARG A 143 -7.07 -10.08 -15.34
N SER A 144 -6.05 -10.95 -15.43
CA SER A 144 -6.23 -12.32 -15.88
C SER A 144 -6.83 -13.27 -14.83
N THR A 145 -6.90 -12.83 -13.56
CA THR A 145 -7.31 -13.66 -12.42
C THR A 145 -8.39 -13.01 -11.56
N HIS A 146 -8.99 -11.93 -12.05
CA HIS A 146 -9.95 -11.09 -11.32
C HIS A 146 -11.05 -11.90 -10.59
N ASP A 147 -11.67 -12.87 -11.26
CA ASP A 147 -12.76 -13.68 -10.69
C ASP A 147 -12.30 -14.59 -9.54
N SER A 148 -11.01 -14.84 -9.42
CA SER A 148 -10.40 -15.68 -8.38
C SER A 148 -9.83 -14.87 -7.22
N PHE A 149 -9.82 -13.55 -7.35
CA PHE A 149 -9.23 -12.64 -6.37
C PHE A 149 -10.26 -12.21 -5.32
N ARG A 150 -9.84 -12.23 -4.08
CA ARG A 150 -10.60 -11.67 -2.95
C ARG A 150 -9.96 -10.38 -2.49
N LEU A 151 -10.67 -9.65 -1.64
CA LEU A 151 -10.11 -8.48 -0.96
C LEU A 151 -8.73 -8.81 -0.37
N CYS A 152 -7.74 -7.96 -0.70
CA CYS A 152 -6.40 -8.03 -0.15
C CYS A 152 -5.91 -6.62 0.17
N LEU A 153 -5.35 -6.44 1.36
CA LEU A 153 -4.73 -5.19 1.78
C LEU A 153 -3.25 -5.18 1.38
N ILE A 154 -2.86 -4.13 0.66
CA ILE A 154 -1.45 -3.80 0.41
C ILE A 154 -1.07 -2.63 1.33
N VAL A 155 -0.01 -2.79 2.11
CA VAL A 155 0.53 -1.73 2.97
C VAL A 155 1.88 -1.28 2.44
N THR A 156 2.00 0.00 2.09
CA THR A 156 3.28 0.65 1.78
C THR A 156 3.55 1.70 2.85
N ASP A 157 4.35 1.33 3.84
CA ASP A 157 4.66 2.20 4.97
C ASP A 157 5.90 3.04 4.74
N ALA A 158 5.88 4.27 5.24
CA ALA A 158 6.98 5.24 5.20
C ALA A 158 7.55 5.46 3.78
N LEU A 159 6.66 5.67 2.78
CA LEU A 159 7.04 5.82 1.37
C LEU A 159 8.06 6.95 1.14
N ASP A 160 8.06 7.99 1.99
CA ASP A 160 9.04 9.08 2.03
C ASP A 160 10.45 8.63 2.43
N GLU A 161 10.62 7.41 2.93
CA GLU A 161 11.94 6.87 3.27
C GLU A 161 12.65 6.16 2.11
N CYS A 162 12.04 6.08 0.94
CA CYS A 162 12.70 5.66 -0.27
C CYS A 162 13.76 6.68 -0.72
N LYS A 163 14.90 6.19 -1.23
CA LYS A 163 16.09 7.03 -1.51
C LYS A 163 15.91 8.06 -2.61
N ASP A 164 14.93 7.89 -3.47
CA ASP A 164 14.74 8.74 -4.65
C ASP A 164 13.33 9.32 -4.66
N GLU A 165 13.23 10.61 -4.35
CA GLU A 165 11.97 11.36 -4.36
C GLU A 165 11.29 11.36 -5.74
N GLY A 166 12.08 11.41 -6.82
CA GLY A 166 11.57 11.33 -8.19
C GLY A 166 10.89 10.00 -8.44
N THR A 167 11.48 8.90 -7.97
CA THR A 167 10.90 7.56 -8.11
C THR A 167 9.66 7.38 -7.24
N THR A 168 9.57 8.03 -6.08
CA THR A 168 8.35 8.02 -5.25
C THR A 168 7.16 8.65 -5.99
N SER A 169 7.37 9.79 -6.64
CA SER A 169 6.35 10.40 -7.52
C SER A 169 5.96 9.49 -8.68
N ILE A 170 6.91 8.77 -9.27
CA ILE A 170 6.66 7.81 -10.36
C ILE A 170 5.81 6.63 -9.86
N ILE A 171 6.10 6.09 -8.67
CA ILE A 171 5.30 5.02 -8.05
C ILE A 171 3.84 5.45 -7.92
N LEU A 172 3.60 6.61 -7.31
CA LEU A 172 2.24 7.12 -7.07
C LEU A 172 1.53 7.49 -8.36
N SER A 173 2.23 8.09 -9.33
CA SER A 173 1.67 8.41 -10.65
C SER A 173 1.31 7.15 -11.43
N SER A 174 2.11 6.09 -11.30
CA SER A 174 1.82 4.80 -11.91
C SER A 174 0.59 4.15 -11.25
N LEU A 175 0.49 4.17 -9.92
CA LEU A 175 -0.70 3.71 -9.21
C LEU A 175 -1.93 4.51 -9.62
N SER A 176 -1.82 5.83 -9.78
CA SER A 176 -2.91 6.70 -10.24
C SER A 176 -3.46 6.27 -11.59
N ARG A 177 -2.60 5.80 -12.49
CA ARG A 177 -2.99 5.34 -13.83
C ARG A 177 -3.88 4.10 -13.79
N TYR A 178 -3.62 3.19 -12.86
CA TYR A 178 -4.29 1.90 -12.77
C TYR A 178 -5.26 1.79 -11.59
N VAL A 179 -5.51 2.88 -10.87
CA VAL A 179 -6.29 2.86 -9.63
C VAL A 179 -7.72 2.31 -9.80
N SER A 180 -8.33 2.47 -10.97
CA SER A 180 -9.65 1.90 -11.30
C SER A 180 -9.62 0.40 -11.58
N GLU A 181 -8.44 -0.18 -11.79
CA GLU A 181 -8.26 -1.57 -12.21
C GLU A 181 -7.68 -2.46 -11.10
N ILE A 182 -7.27 -1.87 -9.97
CA ILE A 182 -6.65 -2.61 -8.87
C ILE A 182 -7.65 -3.38 -8.00
N SER A 183 -8.95 -3.15 -8.15
CA SER A 183 -9.97 -3.91 -7.42
C SER A 183 -9.77 -5.42 -7.66
N PRO A 184 -9.90 -6.26 -6.61
CA PRO A 184 -10.32 -5.97 -5.24
C PRO A 184 -9.18 -5.65 -4.26
N LEU A 185 -8.03 -5.18 -4.73
CA LEU A 185 -6.95 -4.75 -3.87
C LEU A 185 -7.29 -3.40 -3.22
N LYS A 186 -6.96 -3.23 -1.95
CA LYS A 186 -6.96 -1.93 -1.25
C LYS A 186 -5.54 -1.59 -0.80
N ILE A 187 -5.13 -0.34 -0.99
CA ILE A 187 -3.75 0.10 -0.74
C ILE A 187 -3.74 1.14 0.38
N LEU A 188 -3.08 0.81 1.48
CA LEU A 188 -2.76 1.74 2.55
C LEU A 188 -1.36 2.31 2.33
N VAL A 189 -1.24 3.62 2.16
CA VAL A 189 0.04 4.32 2.05
C VAL A 189 0.25 5.16 3.29
N THR A 190 1.44 5.14 3.86
CA THR A 190 1.84 6.11 4.87
C THR A 190 3.07 6.90 4.42
N SER A 191 3.11 8.19 4.76
CA SER A 191 4.26 9.04 4.46
C SER A 191 4.27 10.31 5.29
N ARG A 192 5.38 11.06 5.23
CA ARG A 192 5.38 12.48 5.57
C ARG A 192 4.73 13.30 4.46
N LEU A 193 4.47 14.58 4.75
CA LEU A 193 3.97 15.56 3.79
C LEU A 193 5.12 16.10 2.91
N GLU A 194 5.71 15.24 2.10
CA GLU A 194 6.72 15.65 1.13
C GLU A 194 6.05 16.13 -0.17
N GLN A 195 6.65 17.12 -0.83
CA GLN A 195 6.07 17.74 -2.02
C GLN A 195 5.92 16.72 -3.17
N SER A 196 6.88 15.82 -3.32
CA SER A 196 6.85 14.73 -4.30
C SER A 196 5.64 13.80 -4.15
N ILE A 197 5.14 13.64 -2.94
CA ILE A 197 3.97 12.80 -2.61
C ILE A 197 2.68 13.63 -2.66
N THR A 198 2.67 14.78 -1.98
CA THR A 198 1.48 15.64 -1.89
C THR A 198 1.01 16.14 -3.25
N SER A 199 1.93 16.45 -4.16
CA SER A 199 1.59 16.91 -5.52
C SER A 199 0.80 15.86 -6.31
N VAL A 200 1.14 14.57 -6.16
CA VAL A 200 0.42 13.50 -6.88
C VAL A 200 -0.97 13.29 -6.29
N PHE A 201 -1.12 13.25 -4.96
CA PHE A 201 -2.42 13.12 -4.31
C PHE A 201 -3.32 14.36 -4.48
N ALA A 202 -2.74 15.55 -4.66
CA ALA A 202 -3.49 16.79 -4.90
C ALA A 202 -3.76 17.08 -6.37
N SER A 203 -3.18 16.32 -7.30
CA SER A 203 -3.31 16.55 -8.74
C SER A 203 -4.75 16.35 -9.21
N ARG A 204 -5.37 17.40 -9.73
CA ARG A 204 -6.73 17.35 -10.30
C ARG A 204 -6.80 16.55 -11.60
N SER A 205 -5.71 16.40 -12.30
CA SER A 205 -5.60 15.58 -13.52
C SER A 205 -5.28 14.12 -13.23
N GLY A 206 -4.87 13.80 -11.98
CA GLY A 206 -4.57 12.44 -11.54
C GLY A 206 -5.79 11.77 -10.91
N HIS A 207 -6.03 10.51 -11.28
CA HIS A 207 -7.16 9.74 -10.73
C HIS A 207 -6.99 9.43 -9.23
N LEU A 208 -5.77 9.51 -8.69
CA LEU A 208 -5.48 9.16 -7.30
C LEU A 208 -6.17 10.11 -6.30
N ASN A 209 -6.33 11.39 -6.65
CA ASN A 209 -7.05 12.34 -5.80
C ASN A 209 -8.51 11.89 -5.54
N ALA A 210 -9.22 11.53 -6.60
CA ALA A 210 -10.63 11.08 -6.51
C ALA A 210 -10.75 9.65 -5.95
N ALA A 211 -9.72 8.82 -6.12
CA ALA A 211 -9.69 7.42 -5.74
C ALA A 211 -8.97 7.16 -4.39
N SER A 212 -8.72 8.21 -3.59
CA SER A 212 -8.08 8.06 -2.28
C SER A 212 -8.85 8.78 -1.18
N GLN A 213 -8.89 8.12 -0.02
CA GLN A 213 -9.19 8.79 1.25
C GLN A 213 -7.89 9.28 1.88
N ARG A 214 -7.92 10.44 2.51
CA ARG A 214 -6.75 11.05 3.15
C ARG A 214 -7.01 11.33 4.61
N LEU A 215 -6.02 11.04 5.45
CA LEU A 215 -6.03 11.33 6.86
C LEU A 215 -4.71 11.99 7.29
N VAL A 216 -4.83 13.10 7.99
CA VAL A 216 -3.69 13.90 8.49
C VAL A 216 -3.57 13.74 9.99
N LEU A 217 -2.57 12.98 10.47
CA LEU A 217 -2.49 12.61 11.89
C LEU A 217 -2.21 13.77 12.84
N HIS A 218 -1.42 14.75 12.43
CA HIS A 218 -1.09 15.90 13.32
C HIS A 218 -2.26 16.87 13.52
N GLU A 219 -3.25 16.86 12.62
CA GLU A 219 -4.45 17.66 12.78
C GLU A 219 -5.40 17.08 13.84
N LEU A 220 -5.36 15.77 14.05
CA LEU A 220 -6.18 15.08 15.05
C LEU A 220 -5.66 15.30 16.49
N GLU A 221 -4.36 15.58 16.65
CA GLU A 221 -3.75 15.86 17.96
C GLU A 221 -4.09 17.27 18.47
N LEU A 222 -4.44 18.19 17.57
CA LEU A 222 -4.84 19.55 17.89
C LEU A 222 -6.32 19.70 18.26
N GLY A 223 -7.13 18.67 18.03
CA GLY A 223 -8.58 18.64 18.28
C GLY A 223 -9.00 18.07 19.64
N VAL A 224 -8.06 17.73 20.51
CA VAL A 224 -8.32 17.29 21.88
C VAL A 224 -8.01 18.44 22.84
N VAL A 225 -8.94 19.38 22.95
CA VAL A 225 -9.07 20.32 24.05
C VAL A 225 -10.47 20.20 24.60
#